data_7bc4eabd92a3362f27b2093f179e1eca
#
_entry.id   7bc4eabd92a3362f27b2093f179e1eca
#
_cell.length_a   1.000
_cell.length_b   1.000
_cell.length_c   1.000
_cell.angle_alpha   90.00
_cell.angle_beta   90.00
_cell.angle_gamma   90.00
#
_symmetry.space_group_name_H-M   'P 1'
#
loop_
_entity.id
_entity.type
_entity.pdbx_description
1 polymer ?
#
loop_
_entity_poly.entity_id
_entity_poly.type
_entity_poly.pdbx_seq_one_letter_code
_entity_poly.pdbx_strand_id
1 'polypeptide(L)'
;MSPSFIHLRVHSEYSLVDGLVKVKSLIKAVGEAGMPAVAITDQNNMCSLVKFYKTATGAGIKPISGVDLWLTDAEDDSVLTRISLLAMDPKGYRNLTELVSRGFTEGQRNGLVTVRREWVAEASEGVIALSAAKEGEVGLALLSSSPERADELLAYWMGVFPGRFYLELQRTSRVNDEEHVHAAVALAARSGCPVVATNDVRFLKRSDFEAHETRVCIGEGRALDDPRRVRQYSEEQYLKTSEEMAELFSDIPEALENSVEIAKRCNIDVQLGKYFLPDFPVPEGMTEAEFFKKVSFEGLEERLKVILPPDTPDYEAKRQVYIDRLNFELDIINQMGFPGYFLIVMDFIKWAKGNGVPVGPGRGSGAGSL
;
A
#
# COMPACT_ATOMS: atom_id res chain seq x y z
N MET A 1 -3.95 -27.51 17.04
CA MET A 1 -3.33 -27.90 15.76
C MET A 1 -2.57 -26.68 15.24
N SER A 2 -1.38 -26.88 14.67
CA SER A 2 -0.68 -25.78 13.99
C SER A 2 -1.50 -25.35 12.78
N PRO A 3 -1.54 -24.06 12.43
CA PRO A 3 -2.25 -23.61 11.23
C PRO A 3 -1.63 -24.29 10.01
N SER A 4 -2.46 -24.88 9.18
CA SER A 4 -1.98 -25.60 7.99
C SER A 4 -1.74 -24.68 6.80
N PHE A 5 -2.29 -23.46 6.80
CA PHE A 5 -2.20 -22.51 5.69
C PHE A 5 -2.44 -21.06 6.13
N ILE A 6 -1.78 -20.12 5.46
CA ILE A 6 -1.99 -18.68 5.60
C ILE A 6 -2.12 -18.04 4.22
N HIS A 7 -3.16 -17.21 4.00
CA HIS A 7 -3.29 -16.43 2.78
C HIS A 7 -2.21 -15.34 2.69
N LEU A 8 -1.33 -15.48 1.70
CA LEU A 8 -0.22 -14.55 1.45
C LEU A 8 -0.47 -13.58 0.28
N ARG A 9 -1.53 -13.80 -0.49
CA ARG A 9 -1.91 -12.96 -1.62
C ARG A 9 -3.39 -12.65 -1.58
N VAL A 10 -3.74 -11.40 -1.23
CA VAL A 10 -5.12 -10.91 -1.11
C VAL A 10 -5.18 -9.49 -1.62
N HIS A 11 -6.05 -9.23 -2.59
CA HIS A 11 -6.37 -7.89 -3.08
C HIS A 11 -7.61 -7.35 -2.38
N SER A 12 -7.47 -6.21 -1.71
CA SER A 12 -8.57 -5.52 -1.06
C SER A 12 -9.27 -4.52 -2.01
N GLU A 13 -10.28 -3.84 -1.49
CA GLU A 13 -10.95 -2.73 -2.18
C GLU A 13 -10.01 -1.61 -2.64
N TYR A 14 -8.80 -1.55 -2.09
CA TYR A 14 -7.76 -0.57 -2.44
C TYR A 14 -6.94 -0.96 -3.68
N SER A 15 -7.07 -2.18 -4.19
CA SER A 15 -6.57 -2.55 -5.53
C SER A 15 -7.39 -1.90 -6.65
N LEU A 16 -8.51 -1.25 -6.33
CA LEU A 16 -9.41 -0.49 -7.18
C LEU A 16 -10.08 -1.32 -8.30
N VAL A 17 -9.32 -1.81 -9.26
CA VAL A 17 -9.87 -2.52 -10.45
C VAL A 17 -10.30 -3.93 -10.13
N ASP A 18 -9.49 -4.70 -9.41
CA ASP A 18 -9.61 -6.15 -9.29
C ASP A 18 -9.73 -6.67 -7.85
N GLY A 19 -10.00 -5.80 -6.88
CA GLY A 19 -10.21 -6.17 -5.49
C GLY A 19 -11.57 -5.76 -4.96
N LEU A 20 -12.32 -6.69 -4.36
CA LEU A 20 -13.62 -6.42 -3.75
C LEU A 20 -13.62 -6.54 -2.22
N VAL A 21 -12.54 -7.05 -1.65
CA VAL A 21 -12.43 -7.38 -0.23
C VAL A 21 -12.34 -6.13 0.64
N LYS A 22 -13.35 -5.89 1.49
CA LYS A 22 -13.31 -4.84 2.51
C LYS A 22 -12.43 -5.29 3.68
N VAL A 23 -11.48 -4.46 4.10
CA VAL A 23 -10.51 -4.79 5.16
C VAL A 23 -11.15 -5.32 6.44
N LYS A 24 -12.19 -4.64 6.97
CA LYS A 24 -12.86 -5.10 8.19
C LYS A 24 -13.54 -6.46 8.01
N SER A 25 -14.15 -6.70 6.84
CA SER A 25 -14.81 -7.96 6.51
C SER A 25 -13.80 -9.09 6.33
N LEU A 26 -12.62 -8.80 5.76
CA LEU A 26 -11.52 -9.76 5.66
C LEU A 26 -11.09 -10.25 7.05
N ILE A 27 -10.79 -9.32 7.95
CA ILE A 27 -10.30 -9.68 9.29
C ILE A 27 -11.34 -10.47 10.06
N LYS A 28 -12.62 -10.12 9.91
CA LYS A 28 -13.71 -10.91 10.50
C LYS A 28 -13.75 -12.34 9.94
N ALA A 29 -13.70 -12.51 8.61
CA ALA A 29 -13.74 -13.82 7.96
C ALA A 29 -12.51 -14.68 8.30
N VAL A 30 -11.32 -14.08 8.34
CA VAL A 30 -10.07 -14.74 8.75
C VAL A 30 -10.14 -15.24 10.19
N GLY A 31 -10.69 -14.40 11.10
CA GLY A 31 -10.92 -14.81 12.51
C GLY A 31 -11.94 -15.92 12.66
N GLU A 32 -13.06 -15.86 11.92
CA GLU A 32 -14.10 -16.92 11.91
C GLU A 32 -13.56 -18.24 11.35
N ALA A 33 -12.62 -18.18 10.38
CA ALA A 33 -11.91 -19.33 9.83
C ALA A 33 -10.75 -19.84 10.74
N GLY A 34 -10.52 -19.22 11.90
CA GLY A 34 -9.47 -19.61 12.83
C GLY A 34 -8.04 -19.41 12.32
N MET A 35 -7.83 -18.58 11.30
CA MET A 35 -6.51 -18.27 10.76
C MET A 35 -5.80 -17.23 11.62
N PRO A 36 -4.55 -17.47 12.09
CA PRO A 36 -3.84 -16.55 12.99
C PRO A 36 -3.18 -15.36 12.28
N ALA A 37 -3.10 -15.39 10.95
CA ALA A 37 -2.45 -14.36 10.14
C ALA A 37 -3.10 -14.26 8.76
N VAL A 38 -2.89 -13.13 8.10
CA VAL A 38 -3.28 -12.92 6.70
C VAL A 38 -2.41 -11.81 6.09
N ALA A 39 -2.13 -11.89 4.78
CA ALA A 39 -1.49 -10.80 4.06
C ALA A 39 -2.52 -9.95 3.31
N ILE A 40 -2.15 -8.67 3.06
CA ILE A 40 -2.73 -7.86 1.99
C ILE A 40 -1.61 -7.48 1.03
N THR A 41 -1.88 -7.68 -0.27
CA THR A 41 -0.96 -7.42 -1.38
C THR A 41 -1.71 -6.65 -2.47
N ASP A 42 -2.18 -5.45 -2.14
CA ASP A 42 -2.91 -4.61 -3.10
C ASP A 42 -2.07 -4.27 -4.33
N GLN A 43 -2.73 -4.10 -5.47
CA GLN A 43 -2.05 -3.82 -6.74
C GLN A 43 -1.41 -2.43 -6.73
N ASN A 44 -0.10 -2.39 -6.86
CA ASN A 44 0.72 -1.17 -6.98
C ASN A 44 0.52 -0.14 -5.86
N ASN A 45 -0.02 -0.49 -4.71
CA ASN A 45 -0.18 0.45 -3.60
C ASN A 45 -0.24 -0.26 -2.24
N MET A 46 -0.04 0.51 -1.19
CA MET A 46 -0.15 0.08 0.21
C MET A 46 -1.17 0.94 0.99
N CYS A 47 -2.18 1.48 0.31
CA CYS A 47 -3.15 2.42 0.89
C CYS A 47 -4.01 1.80 2.00
N SER A 48 -4.23 0.48 1.96
CA SER A 48 -4.98 -0.26 2.99
C SER A 48 -4.20 -0.44 4.30
N LEU A 49 -2.88 -0.29 4.31
CA LEU A 49 -1.96 -0.77 5.35
C LEU A 49 -2.35 -0.35 6.76
N VAL A 50 -2.52 0.95 7.02
CA VAL A 50 -2.81 1.44 8.39
C VAL A 50 -4.15 0.91 8.90
N LYS A 51 -5.18 0.91 8.05
CA LYS A 51 -6.51 0.37 8.37
C LYS A 51 -6.45 -1.14 8.63
N PHE A 52 -5.70 -1.86 7.79
CA PHE A 52 -5.49 -3.29 7.91
C PHE A 52 -4.73 -3.64 9.19
N TYR A 53 -3.57 -3.03 9.42
CA TYR A 53 -2.73 -3.25 10.60
C TYR A 53 -3.52 -3.04 11.90
N LYS A 54 -4.20 -1.89 12.04
CA LYS A 54 -5.02 -1.59 13.23
C LYS A 54 -6.15 -2.60 13.44
N THR A 55 -6.84 -2.98 12.36
CA THR A 55 -7.99 -3.88 12.46
C THR A 55 -7.53 -5.30 12.79
N ALA A 56 -6.47 -5.80 12.16
CA ALA A 56 -5.94 -7.14 12.37
C ALA A 56 -5.34 -7.29 13.77
N THR A 57 -4.47 -6.35 14.18
CA THR A 57 -3.85 -6.36 15.52
C THR A 57 -4.92 -6.28 16.61
N GLY A 58 -5.94 -5.42 16.44
CA GLY A 58 -7.06 -5.31 17.38
C GLY A 58 -7.92 -6.57 17.48
N ALA A 59 -7.90 -7.42 16.48
CA ALA A 59 -8.58 -8.72 16.47
C ALA A 59 -7.67 -9.90 16.86
N GLY A 60 -6.40 -9.66 17.24
CA GLY A 60 -5.43 -10.71 17.56
C GLY A 60 -4.94 -11.50 16.35
N ILE A 61 -5.12 -10.98 15.12
CA ILE A 61 -4.67 -11.58 13.87
C ILE A 61 -3.39 -10.86 13.44
N LYS A 62 -2.37 -11.64 13.06
CA LYS A 62 -1.09 -11.10 12.60
C LYS A 62 -1.23 -10.50 11.19
N PRO A 63 -1.01 -9.18 11.00
CA PRO A 63 -1.00 -8.57 9.68
C PRO A 63 0.33 -8.82 8.96
N ILE A 64 0.25 -9.26 7.70
CA ILE A 64 1.40 -9.36 6.80
C ILE A 64 1.21 -8.31 5.72
N SER A 65 2.14 -7.38 5.60
CA SER A 65 2.08 -6.31 4.60
C SER A 65 2.88 -6.67 3.37
N GLY A 66 2.27 -6.49 2.22
CA GLY A 66 2.90 -6.71 0.94
C GLY A 66 2.31 -5.82 -0.15
N VAL A 67 2.75 -6.07 -1.36
CA VAL A 67 2.26 -5.40 -2.57
C VAL A 67 2.42 -6.32 -3.78
N ASP A 68 1.43 -6.33 -4.66
CA ASP A 68 1.50 -6.89 -6.01
C ASP A 68 1.93 -5.79 -6.97
N LEU A 69 2.97 -6.04 -7.76
CA LEU A 69 3.52 -5.05 -8.67
C LEU A 69 3.49 -5.53 -10.12
N TRP A 70 3.12 -4.62 -11.02
CA TRP A 70 3.42 -4.80 -12.42
C TRP A 70 4.90 -4.57 -12.67
N LEU A 71 5.54 -5.57 -13.27
CA LEU A 71 6.97 -5.58 -13.58
C LEU A 71 7.17 -5.42 -15.09
N THR A 72 8.12 -4.56 -15.46
CA THR A 72 8.59 -4.42 -16.84
C THR A 72 10.05 -4.82 -16.96
N ASP A 73 10.40 -5.40 -18.09
CA ASP A 73 11.80 -5.61 -18.47
C ASP A 73 12.38 -4.30 -19.03
N ALA A 74 13.66 -4.05 -18.80
CA ALA A 74 14.36 -2.90 -19.36
C ALA A 74 14.53 -3.02 -20.90
N GLU A 75 14.55 -4.26 -21.41
CA GLU A 75 14.78 -4.56 -22.83
C GLU A 75 13.47 -4.60 -23.64
N ASP A 76 12.36 -5.02 -23.01
CA ASP A 76 11.04 -5.09 -23.66
C ASP A 76 9.92 -4.59 -22.74
N ASP A 77 9.63 -3.33 -22.87
CA ASP A 77 8.55 -2.66 -22.12
C ASP A 77 7.12 -3.13 -22.49
N SER A 78 6.98 -3.91 -23.54
CA SER A 78 5.67 -4.39 -24.02
C SER A 78 5.15 -5.59 -23.23
N VAL A 79 6.04 -6.32 -22.55
CA VAL A 79 5.68 -7.48 -21.73
C VAL A 79 5.51 -7.03 -20.29
N LEU A 80 4.26 -7.08 -19.80
CA LEU A 80 3.92 -6.85 -18.39
C LEU A 80 3.85 -8.19 -17.68
N THR A 81 4.61 -8.31 -16.60
CA THR A 81 4.58 -9.44 -15.69
C THR A 81 4.21 -8.99 -14.28
N ARG A 82 4.10 -9.91 -13.34
CA ARG A 82 3.82 -9.60 -11.94
C ARG A 82 4.89 -10.15 -11.01
N ILE A 83 5.03 -9.50 -9.87
CA ILE A 83 5.77 -10.00 -8.71
C ILE A 83 5.04 -9.62 -7.44
N SER A 84 4.90 -10.56 -6.49
CA SER A 84 4.32 -10.27 -5.18
C SER A 84 5.43 -10.16 -4.14
N LEU A 85 5.45 -9.06 -3.40
CA LEU A 85 6.48 -8.76 -2.41
C LEU A 85 5.88 -8.61 -1.02
N LEU A 86 6.52 -9.23 -0.01
CA LEU A 86 6.10 -9.20 1.38
C LEU A 86 7.20 -8.59 2.25
N ALA A 87 6.86 -7.65 3.12
CA ALA A 87 7.79 -7.06 4.06
C ALA A 87 8.06 -8.00 5.24
N MET A 88 9.33 -8.32 5.49
CA MET A 88 9.76 -9.12 6.64
C MET A 88 9.92 -8.28 7.91
N ASP A 89 10.40 -7.06 7.76
CA ASP A 89 10.82 -6.18 8.84
C ASP A 89 10.62 -4.70 8.47
N PRO A 90 10.93 -3.74 9.36
CA PRO A 90 10.79 -2.32 9.06
C PRO A 90 11.62 -1.82 7.87
N LYS A 91 12.76 -2.45 7.57
CA LYS A 91 13.58 -2.10 6.40
C LYS A 91 12.89 -2.52 5.11
N GLY A 92 12.37 -3.76 5.07
CA GLY A 92 11.57 -4.25 3.93
C GLY A 92 10.32 -3.41 3.70
N TYR A 93 9.61 -3.03 4.76
CA TYR A 93 8.47 -2.13 4.65
C TYR A 93 8.84 -0.79 3.98
N ARG A 94 9.95 -0.17 4.40
CA ARG A 94 10.45 1.07 3.80
C ARG A 94 10.81 0.87 2.33
N ASN A 95 11.54 -0.20 2.02
CA ASN A 95 11.92 -0.54 0.65
C ASN A 95 10.70 -0.71 -0.26
N LEU A 96 9.63 -1.38 0.21
CA LEU A 96 8.38 -1.51 -0.55
C LEU A 96 7.71 -0.15 -0.75
N THR A 97 7.70 0.71 0.28
CA THR A 97 7.11 2.05 0.17
C THR A 97 7.85 2.92 -0.85
N GLU A 98 9.18 2.89 -0.84
CA GLU A 98 10.03 3.59 -1.79
C GLU A 98 9.85 3.06 -3.22
N LEU A 99 9.80 1.73 -3.38
CA LEU A 99 9.60 1.08 -4.67
C LEU A 99 8.24 1.43 -5.28
N VAL A 100 7.16 1.38 -4.49
CA VAL A 100 5.82 1.82 -4.93
C VAL A 100 5.83 3.28 -5.32
N SER A 101 6.44 4.16 -4.51
CA SER A 101 6.54 5.59 -4.80
C SER A 101 7.28 5.85 -6.11
N ARG A 102 8.40 5.13 -6.34
CA ARG A 102 9.17 5.22 -7.57
C ARG A 102 8.37 4.75 -8.80
N GLY A 103 7.55 3.70 -8.65
CA GLY A 103 6.60 3.29 -9.68
C GLY A 103 5.66 4.42 -10.11
N PHE A 104 5.12 5.18 -9.15
CA PHE A 104 4.25 6.33 -9.44
C PHE A 104 4.97 7.55 -10.02
N THR A 105 6.22 7.79 -9.65
CA THR A 105 6.98 8.98 -10.12
C THR A 105 7.75 8.75 -11.40
N GLU A 106 8.25 7.53 -11.63
CA GLU A 106 9.15 7.20 -12.75
C GLU A 106 8.61 6.08 -13.65
N GLY A 107 7.68 5.25 -13.14
CA GLY A 107 7.21 4.02 -13.80
C GLY A 107 5.82 4.11 -14.42
N GLN A 108 5.23 5.29 -14.56
CA GLN A 108 3.91 5.44 -15.19
C GLN A 108 4.01 5.33 -16.71
N ARG A 109 3.24 4.40 -17.30
CA ARG A 109 3.15 4.18 -18.75
C ARG A 109 1.71 3.88 -19.15
N ASN A 110 1.16 4.64 -20.08
CA ASN A 110 -0.19 4.43 -20.62
C ASN A 110 -1.27 4.24 -19.53
N GLY A 111 -1.15 4.96 -18.40
CA GLY A 111 -2.08 4.88 -17.28
C GLY A 111 -1.83 3.69 -16.33
N LEU A 112 -0.81 2.86 -16.58
CA LEU A 112 -0.38 1.81 -15.67
C LEU A 112 0.85 2.25 -14.87
N VAL A 113 0.90 1.85 -13.61
CA VAL A 113 2.07 2.01 -12.75
C VAL A 113 2.88 0.72 -12.81
N THR A 114 4.14 0.81 -13.17
CA THR A 114 5.04 -0.34 -13.29
C THR A 114 6.33 -0.09 -12.54
N VAL A 115 7.04 -1.16 -12.17
CA VAL A 115 8.39 -1.09 -11.64
C VAL A 115 9.34 -1.88 -12.54
N ARG A 116 10.62 -1.51 -12.53
CA ARG A 116 11.64 -2.23 -13.26
C ARG A 116 12.25 -3.33 -12.40
N ARG A 117 12.73 -4.40 -13.03
CA ARG A 117 13.41 -5.52 -12.35
C ARG A 117 14.58 -5.05 -11.48
N GLU A 118 15.37 -4.10 -11.98
CA GLU A 118 16.53 -3.56 -11.26
C GLU A 118 16.10 -2.81 -9.98
N TRP A 119 14.98 -2.09 -10.02
CA TRP A 119 14.46 -1.39 -8.83
C TRP A 119 14.00 -2.37 -7.76
N VAL A 120 13.41 -3.50 -8.17
CA VAL A 120 13.04 -4.57 -7.24
C VAL A 120 14.30 -5.20 -6.61
N ALA A 121 15.37 -5.37 -7.39
CA ALA A 121 16.64 -5.89 -6.89
C ALA A 121 17.28 -4.93 -5.87
N GLU A 122 17.29 -3.61 -6.15
CA GLU A 122 17.75 -2.57 -5.24
C GLU A 122 16.97 -2.55 -3.91
N ALA A 123 15.66 -2.86 -3.96
CA ALA A 123 14.76 -2.85 -2.83
C ALA A 123 14.62 -4.21 -2.11
N SER A 124 15.48 -5.19 -2.39
CA SER A 124 15.30 -6.60 -1.96
C SER A 124 15.57 -6.87 -0.48
N GLU A 125 16.29 -5.99 0.23
CA GLU A 125 16.63 -6.18 1.65
C GLU A 125 15.37 -6.14 2.52
N GLY A 126 15.21 -7.13 3.41
CA GLY A 126 14.03 -7.23 4.30
C GLY A 126 12.74 -7.62 3.59
N VAL A 127 12.80 -8.12 2.34
CA VAL A 127 11.65 -8.47 1.52
C VAL A 127 11.70 -9.95 1.13
N ILE A 128 10.56 -10.63 1.17
CA ILE A 128 10.30 -11.93 0.54
C ILE A 128 9.58 -11.69 -0.78
N ALA A 129 9.96 -12.42 -1.83
CA ALA A 129 9.34 -12.36 -3.14
C ALA A 129 8.65 -13.68 -3.49
N LEU A 130 7.43 -13.59 -4.03
CA LEU A 130 6.68 -14.69 -4.62
C LEU A 130 6.63 -14.46 -6.14
N SER A 131 6.76 -15.52 -6.92
CA SER A 131 6.91 -15.47 -8.38
C SER A 131 5.66 -15.00 -9.14
N ALA A 132 4.55 -14.72 -8.47
CA ALA A 132 3.25 -14.40 -9.05
C ALA A 132 2.68 -15.50 -9.99
N ALA A 133 3.02 -16.74 -9.73
CA ALA A 133 2.56 -17.93 -10.45
C ALA A 133 2.69 -17.76 -11.98
N LYS A 134 1.66 -18.07 -12.75
CA LYS A 134 1.66 -17.97 -14.22
C LYS A 134 1.71 -16.55 -14.78
N GLU A 135 1.48 -15.53 -13.94
CA GLU A 135 1.49 -14.11 -14.34
C GLU A 135 2.88 -13.48 -14.17
N GLY A 136 3.81 -14.16 -13.48
CA GLY A 136 5.19 -13.73 -13.32
C GLY A 136 6.11 -14.19 -14.44
N GLU A 137 7.30 -13.60 -14.50
CA GLU A 137 8.28 -13.88 -15.57
C GLU A 137 8.63 -15.36 -15.69
N VAL A 138 8.89 -16.01 -14.55
CA VAL A 138 9.23 -17.44 -14.51
C VAL A 138 8.05 -18.29 -15.02
N GLY A 139 6.83 -17.98 -14.56
CA GLY A 139 5.63 -18.70 -14.95
C GLY A 139 5.31 -18.57 -16.44
N LEU A 140 5.46 -17.37 -16.99
CA LEU A 140 5.27 -17.12 -18.42
C LEU A 140 6.32 -17.89 -19.25
N ALA A 141 7.58 -17.93 -18.83
CA ALA A 141 8.63 -18.69 -19.49
C ALA A 141 8.33 -20.19 -19.48
N LEU A 142 7.84 -20.73 -18.36
CA LEU A 142 7.42 -22.14 -18.25
C LEU A 142 6.28 -22.47 -19.22
N LEU A 143 5.27 -21.62 -19.32
CA LEU A 143 4.10 -21.84 -20.19
C LEU A 143 4.39 -21.57 -21.68
N SER A 144 5.42 -20.79 -21.99
CA SER A 144 5.87 -20.56 -23.37
C SER A 144 6.83 -21.62 -23.90
N SER A 145 6.99 -22.73 -23.19
CA SER A 145 7.92 -23.84 -23.54
C SER A 145 9.37 -23.37 -23.70
N SER A 146 9.81 -22.44 -22.86
CA SER A 146 11.17 -21.91 -22.82
C SER A 146 11.85 -22.27 -21.49
N PRO A 147 12.19 -23.56 -21.25
CA PRO A 147 12.73 -24.04 -19.98
C PRO A 147 14.06 -23.38 -19.60
N GLU A 148 14.93 -23.13 -20.57
CA GLU A 148 16.22 -22.46 -20.34
C GLU A 148 16.01 -21.05 -19.85
N ARG A 149 15.06 -20.33 -20.43
CA ARG A 149 14.69 -18.97 -19.96
C ARG A 149 14.08 -18.97 -18.57
N ALA A 150 13.27 -19.98 -18.24
CA ALA A 150 12.72 -20.13 -16.90
C ALA A 150 13.83 -20.39 -15.85
N ASP A 151 14.82 -21.22 -16.19
CA ASP A 151 15.99 -21.50 -15.35
C ASP A 151 16.84 -20.23 -15.11
N GLU A 152 17.11 -19.44 -16.17
CA GLU A 152 17.84 -18.16 -16.08
C GLU A 152 17.10 -17.14 -15.17
N LEU A 153 15.81 -16.95 -15.39
CA LEU A 153 14.98 -16.03 -14.61
C LEU A 153 14.89 -16.45 -13.14
N LEU A 154 14.73 -17.75 -12.89
CA LEU A 154 14.72 -18.27 -11.53
C LEU A 154 16.06 -18.06 -10.84
N ALA A 155 17.18 -18.36 -11.53
CA ALA A 155 18.53 -18.14 -10.99
C ALA A 155 18.77 -16.67 -10.65
N TYR A 156 18.32 -15.75 -11.52
CA TYR A 156 18.38 -14.31 -11.24
C TYR A 156 17.63 -13.95 -9.96
N TRP A 157 16.35 -14.33 -9.83
CA TRP A 157 15.55 -13.99 -8.67
C TRP A 157 16.04 -14.65 -7.37
N MET A 158 16.50 -15.88 -7.43
CA MET A 158 17.15 -16.55 -6.28
C MET A 158 18.44 -15.83 -5.86
N GLY A 159 19.17 -15.25 -6.80
CA GLY A 159 20.35 -14.41 -6.54
C GLY A 159 19.98 -13.07 -5.88
N VAL A 160 18.89 -12.43 -6.30
CA VAL A 160 18.38 -11.19 -5.71
C VAL A 160 17.79 -11.41 -4.31
N PHE A 161 17.07 -12.52 -4.11
CA PHE A 161 16.39 -12.87 -2.87
C PHE A 161 16.93 -14.20 -2.27
N PRO A 162 18.18 -14.28 -1.84
CA PRO A 162 18.77 -15.55 -1.35
C PRO A 162 17.98 -16.08 -0.16
N GLY A 163 17.41 -17.30 -0.31
CA GLY A 163 16.52 -17.93 0.69
C GLY A 163 15.21 -17.21 0.96
N ARG A 164 14.80 -16.32 0.07
CA ARG A 164 13.60 -15.45 0.23
C ARG A 164 12.77 -15.34 -1.06
N PHE A 165 13.08 -16.11 -2.08
CA PHE A 165 12.26 -16.24 -3.29
C PHE A 165 11.52 -17.57 -3.24
N TYR A 166 10.23 -17.55 -3.61
CA TYR A 166 9.37 -18.72 -3.64
C TYR A 166 8.66 -18.82 -4.99
N LEU A 167 8.64 -20.00 -5.58
CA LEU A 167 7.77 -20.30 -6.71
C LEU A 167 6.33 -20.43 -6.20
N GLU A 168 5.48 -19.52 -6.64
CA GLU A 168 4.07 -19.45 -6.23
C GLU A 168 3.23 -20.42 -7.05
N LEU A 169 2.43 -21.24 -6.39
CA LEU A 169 1.52 -22.20 -6.99
C LEU A 169 0.07 -21.79 -6.75
N GLN A 170 -0.74 -21.83 -7.80
CA GLN A 170 -2.16 -21.46 -7.73
C GLN A 170 -3.02 -22.52 -8.44
N ARG A 171 -4.15 -22.85 -7.80
CA ARG A 171 -5.20 -23.73 -8.33
C ARG A 171 -6.55 -23.00 -8.23
N THR A 172 -6.78 -22.10 -9.15
CA THR A 172 -7.96 -21.23 -9.19
C THR A 172 -8.90 -21.55 -10.34
N SER A 173 -8.76 -22.72 -10.96
CA SER A 173 -9.53 -23.14 -12.13
C SER A 173 -9.41 -22.21 -13.35
N ARG A 174 -8.38 -21.41 -13.42
CA ARG A 174 -8.05 -20.61 -14.60
C ARG A 174 -7.27 -21.45 -15.59
N VAL A 175 -7.34 -21.06 -16.86
CA VAL A 175 -6.59 -21.73 -17.94
C VAL A 175 -5.11 -21.80 -17.59
N ASN A 176 -4.48 -22.96 -17.83
CA ASN A 176 -3.08 -23.26 -17.61
C ASN A 176 -2.62 -23.29 -16.13
N ASP A 177 -3.52 -23.25 -15.12
CA ASP A 177 -3.11 -23.34 -13.72
C ASP A 177 -2.39 -24.66 -13.42
N GLU A 178 -2.95 -25.81 -13.81
CA GLU A 178 -2.35 -27.12 -13.55
C GLU A 178 -1.06 -27.35 -14.37
N GLU A 179 -1.03 -26.91 -15.62
CA GLU A 179 0.19 -26.96 -16.44
C GLU A 179 1.33 -26.16 -15.79
N HIS A 180 1.01 -24.95 -15.29
CA HIS A 180 1.98 -24.14 -14.55
C HIS A 180 2.43 -24.84 -13.26
N VAL A 181 1.50 -25.39 -12.45
CA VAL A 181 1.83 -26.07 -11.19
C VAL A 181 2.81 -27.23 -11.45
N HIS A 182 2.52 -28.08 -12.42
CA HIS A 182 3.41 -29.21 -12.77
C HIS A 182 4.80 -28.73 -13.22
N ALA A 183 4.86 -27.71 -14.09
CA ALA A 183 6.13 -27.19 -14.59
C ALA A 183 6.92 -26.49 -13.45
N ALA A 184 6.26 -25.73 -12.59
CA ALA A 184 6.88 -25.02 -11.47
C ALA A 184 7.41 -25.98 -10.40
N VAL A 185 6.69 -27.06 -10.07
CA VAL A 185 7.16 -28.12 -9.15
C VAL A 185 8.38 -28.83 -9.72
N ALA A 186 8.37 -29.17 -11.02
CA ALA A 186 9.53 -29.76 -11.68
C ALA A 186 10.75 -28.81 -11.66
N LEU A 187 10.54 -27.52 -11.87
CA LEU A 187 11.57 -26.50 -11.77
C LEU A 187 12.09 -26.36 -10.32
N ALA A 188 11.20 -26.33 -9.34
CA ALA A 188 11.54 -26.29 -7.92
C ALA A 188 12.44 -27.48 -7.51
N ALA A 189 12.06 -28.69 -7.93
CA ALA A 189 12.79 -29.91 -7.59
C ALA A 189 14.25 -29.92 -8.12
N ARG A 190 14.49 -29.37 -9.33
CA ARG A 190 15.85 -29.34 -9.90
C ARG A 190 16.69 -28.15 -9.44
N SER A 191 16.06 -27.03 -9.06
CA SER A 191 16.75 -25.80 -8.65
C SER A 191 16.95 -25.67 -7.13
N GLY A 192 16.19 -26.43 -6.34
CA GLY A 192 16.10 -26.27 -4.89
C GLY A 192 15.36 -25.02 -4.44
N CYS A 193 14.61 -24.35 -5.32
CA CYS A 193 13.77 -23.22 -4.96
C CYS A 193 12.51 -23.71 -4.22
N PRO A 194 12.16 -23.14 -3.05
CA PRO A 194 10.95 -23.54 -2.36
C PRO A 194 9.68 -23.08 -3.10
N VAL A 195 8.61 -23.87 -2.97
CA VAL A 195 7.28 -23.55 -3.50
C VAL A 195 6.38 -22.99 -2.41
N VAL A 196 5.36 -22.21 -2.76
CA VAL A 196 4.32 -21.74 -1.83
C VAL A 196 2.96 -21.71 -2.51
N ALA A 197 1.93 -22.20 -1.83
CA ALA A 197 0.56 -22.14 -2.30
C ALA A 197 -0.08 -20.78 -1.97
N THR A 198 -0.81 -20.21 -2.92
CA THR A 198 -1.69 -19.04 -2.72
C THR A 198 -3.01 -19.25 -3.44
N ASN A 199 -4.05 -18.47 -3.10
CA ASN A 199 -5.34 -18.52 -3.81
C ASN A 199 -5.67 -17.24 -4.58
N ASP A 200 -4.76 -16.29 -4.66
CA ASP A 200 -4.97 -15.01 -5.37
C ASP A 200 -6.35 -14.38 -5.06
N VAL A 201 -6.62 -14.17 -3.77
CA VAL A 201 -7.95 -13.79 -3.25
C VAL A 201 -8.38 -12.42 -3.74
N ARG A 202 -9.55 -12.33 -4.37
CA ARG A 202 -10.14 -11.10 -4.93
C ARG A 202 -11.46 -10.73 -4.27
N PHE A 203 -12.14 -11.69 -3.65
CA PHE A 203 -13.42 -11.53 -2.95
C PHE A 203 -13.52 -12.53 -1.80
N LEU A 204 -14.51 -12.35 -0.90
CA LEU A 204 -14.61 -13.18 0.30
C LEU A 204 -15.35 -14.49 0.10
N LYS A 205 -16.37 -14.49 -0.75
CA LYS A 205 -17.23 -15.66 -0.97
C LYS A 205 -17.35 -15.95 -2.46
N ARG A 206 -17.48 -17.22 -2.83
CA ARG A 206 -17.72 -17.63 -4.23
C ARG A 206 -18.90 -16.87 -4.86
N SER A 207 -19.95 -16.60 -4.08
CA SER A 207 -21.13 -15.83 -4.55
C SER A 207 -20.82 -14.36 -4.90
N ASP A 208 -19.67 -13.83 -4.53
CA ASP A 208 -19.29 -12.44 -4.82
C ASP A 208 -18.64 -12.28 -6.21
N PHE A 209 -18.47 -13.38 -6.95
CA PHE A 209 -17.77 -13.40 -8.24
C PHE A 209 -18.41 -12.48 -9.29
N GLU A 210 -19.74 -12.47 -9.41
CA GLU A 210 -20.41 -11.59 -10.37
C GLU A 210 -20.23 -10.11 -10.02
N ALA A 211 -20.26 -9.77 -8.75
CA ALA A 211 -19.97 -8.40 -8.29
C ALA A 211 -18.52 -8.00 -8.57
N HIS A 212 -17.56 -8.95 -8.43
CA HIS A 212 -16.17 -8.74 -8.79
C HIS A 212 -16.00 -8.52 -10.31
N GLU A 213 -16.63 -9.35 -11.14
CA GLU A 213 -16.63 -9.19 -12.60
C GLU A 213 -17.21 -7.84 -13.04
N THR A 214 -18.28 -7.38 -12.35
CA THR A 214 -18.84 -6.04 -12.58
C THR A 214 -17.83 -4.94 -12.28
N ARG A 215 -17.06 -5.07 -11.17
CA ARG A 215 -16.00 -4.12 -10.82
C ARG A 215 -14.89 -4.09 -11.87
N VAL A 216 -14.45 -5.25 -12.33
CA VAL A 216 -13.44 -5.36 -13.41
C VAL A 216 -13.95 -4.68 -14.68
N CYS A 217 -15.20 -4.91 -15.07
CA CYS A 217 -15.83 -4.26 -16.23
C CYS A 217 -15.84 -2.73 -16.12
N ILE A 218 -16.12 -2.19 -14.93
CA ILE A 218 -16.07 -0.74 -14.69
C ILE A 218 -14.64 -0.22 -14.94
N GLY A 219 -13.62 -0.94 -14.44
CA GLY A 219 -12.20 -0.60 -14.65
C GLY A 219 -11.78 -0.67 -16.11
N GLU A 220 -12.30 -1.65 -16.87
CA GLU A 220 -12.03 -1.84 -18.29
C GLU A 220 -12.87 -0.92 -19.21
N GLY A 221 -13.88 -0.23 -18.68
CA GLY A 221 -14.82 0.54 -19.47
C GLY A 221 -15.70 -0.33 -20.38
N ARG A 222 -16.08 -1.54 -19.92
CA ARG A 222 -16.86 -2.54 -20.69
C ARG A 222 -18.13 -2.95 -19.97
N ALA A 223 -19.08 -3.51 -20.70
CA ALA A 223 -20.27 -4.16 -20.15
C ALA A 223 -19.97 -5.63 -19.80
N LEU A 224 -20.74 -6.22 -18.87
CA LEU A 224 -20.59 -7.63 -18.48
C LEU A 224 -20.80 -8.62 -19.62
N ASP A 225 -21.67 -8.28 -20.55
CA ASP A 225 -22.08 -9.08 -21.72
C ASP A 225 -21.28 -8.73 -23.00
N ASP A 226 -20.28 -7.86 -22.93
CA ASP A 226 -19.43 -7.54 -24.09
C ASP A 226 -18.67 -8.81 -24.55
N PRO A 227 -18.93 -9.32 -25.77
CA PRO A 227 -18.32 -10.56 -26.26
C PRO A 227 -16.80 -10.45 -26.49
N ARG A 228 -16.25 -9.23 -26.47
CA ARG A 228 -14.81 -8.97 -26.64
C ARG A 228 -14.04 -9.04 -25.31
N ARG A 229 -14.75 -9.28 -24.20
CA ARG A 229 -14.08 -9.43 -22.88
C ARG A 229 -13.29 -10.72 -22.83
N VAL A 230 -12.05 -10.61 -22.34
CA VAL A 230 -11.26 -11.76 -21.91
C VAL A 230 -11.46 -11.91 -20.40
N ARG A 231 -12.13 -12.98 -19.99
CA ARG A 231 -12.32 -13.27 -18.56
C ARG A 231 -11.02 -13.81 -18.00
N GLN A 232 -10.42 -13.03 -17.11
CA GLN A 232 -9.12 -13.34 -16.48
C GLN A 232 -9.28 -13.99 -15.10
N TYR A 233 -10.45 -13.89 -14.50
CA TYR A 233 -10.75 -14.35 -13.15
C TYR A 233 -11.69 -15.54 -13.14
N SER A 234 -11.72 -16.24 -12.01
CA SER A 234 -12.62 -17.36 -11.77
C SER A 234 -13.34 -17.21 -10.42
N GLU A 235 -14.42 -17.93 -10.26
CA GLU A 235 -15.15 -17.98 -8.98
C GLU A 235 -14.38 -18.65 -7.85
N GLU A 236 -13.22 -19.27 -8.12
CA GLU A 236 -12.35 -19.93 -7.15
C GLU A 236 -11.41 -18.97 -6.42
N GLN A 237 -11.34 -17.69 -6.79
CA GLN A 237 -10.48 -16.70 -6.18
C GLN A 237 -11.09 -16.04 -4.92
N TYR A 238 -11.90 -16.79 -4.18
CA TYR A 238 -12.45 -16.38 -2.89
C TYR A 238 -11.53 -16.75 -1.72
N LEU A 239 -11.82 -16.21 -0.53
CA LEU A 239 -11.11 -16.53 0.70
C LEU A 239 -11.44 -17.96 1.14
N LYS A 240 -10.67 -18.95 0.68
CA LYS A 240 -10.81 -20.35 1.03
C LYS A 240 -10.41 -20.60 2.49
N THR A 241 -11.00 -21.61 3.14
CA THR A 241 -10.57 -22.07 4.46
C THR A 241 -9.23 -22.83 4.38
N SER A 242 -8.59 -23.03 5.54
CA SER A 242 -7.37 -23.84 5.58
C SER A 242 -7.60 -25.28 5.13
N GLU A 243 -8.78 -25.83 5.41
CA GLU A 243 -9.19 -27.18 5.02
C GLU A 243 -9.36 -27.28 3.50
N GLU A 244 -10.04 -26.31 2.88
CA GLU A 244 -10.20 -26.26 1.42
C GLU A 244 -8.84 -26.15 0.71
N MET A 245 -7.92 -25.34 1.25
CA MET A 245 -6.55 -25.24 0.71
C MET A 245 -5.76 -26.53 0.95
N ALA A 246 -5.92 -27.19 2.09
CA ALA A 246 -5.26 -28.47 2.39
C ALA A 246 -5.75 -29.61 1.46
N GLU A 247 -7.03 -29.63 1.13
CA GLU A 247 -7.56 -30.57 0.13
C GLU A 247 -7.01 -30.27 -1.27
N LEU A 248 -7.02 -28.97 -1.65
CA LEU A 248 -6.60 -28.52 -2.97
C LEU A 248 -5.11 -28.79 -3.27
N PHE A 249 -4.25 -28.72 -2.26
CA PHE A 249 -2.80 -28.95 -2.37
C PHE A 249 -2.35 -30.19 -1.57
N SER A 250 -3.22 -31.19 -1.43
CA SER A 250 -2.91 -32.42 -0.70
C SER A 250 -1.72 -33.21 -1.27
N ASP A 251 -1.42 -33.02 -2.55
CA ASP A 251 -0.27 -33.60 -3.28
C ASP A 251 1.04 -32.81 -3.11
N ILE A 252 0.98 -31.56 -2.59
CA ILE A 252 2.14 -30.67 -2.40
C ILE A 252 2.06 -30.01 -1.00
N PRO A 253 2.07 -30.75 0.11
CA PRO A 253 1.85 -30.22 1.46
C PRO A 253 2.90 -29.18 1.87
N GLU A 254 4.13 -29.27 1.40
CA GLU A 254 5.19 -28.30 1.67
C GLU A 254 4.87 -26.90 1.14
N ALA A 255 4.06 -26.77 0.08
CA ALA A 255 3.63 -25.48 -0.42
C ALA A 255 2.69 -24.76 0.58
N LEU A 256 1.90 -25.51 1.34
CA LEU A 256 1.06 -24.99 2.42
C LEU A 256 1.90 -24.65 3.65
N GLU A 257 2.80 -25.53 4.07
CA GLU A 257 3.70 -25.31 5.20
C GLU A 257 4.55 -24.06 5.00
N ASN A 258 5.06 -23.82 3.80
CA ASN A 258 5.83 -22.64 3.46
C ASN A 258 5.02 -21.35 3.61
N SER A 259 3.70 -21.35 3.45
CA SER A 259 2.87 -20.17 3.71
C SER A 259 2.93 -19.75 5.19
N VAL A 260 2.98 -20.72 6.08
CA VAL A 260 3.12 -20.52 7.53
C VAL A 260 4.54 -20.05 7.88
N GLU A 261 5.57 -20.65 7.28
CA GLU A 261 6.95 -20.25 7.52
C GLU A 261 7.24 -18.83 7.02
N ILE A 262 6.69 -18.43 5.87
CA ILE A 262 6.72 -17.04 5.40
C ILE A 262 6.02 -16.13 6.40
N ALA A 263 4.83 -16.49 6.87
CA ALA A 263 4.09 -15.71 7.84
C ALA A 263 4.86 -15.47 9.16
N LYS A 264 5.64 -16.46 9.62
CA LYS A 264 6.50 -16.32 10.81
C LYS A 264 7.65 -15.33 10.58
N ARG A 265 8.16 -15.23 9.35
CA ARG A 265 9.27 -14.36 8.96
C ARG A 265 8.86 -12.90 8.76
N CYS A 266 7.57 -12.61 8.53
CA CYS A 266 7.05 -11.27 8.29
C CYS A 266 6.63 -10.62 9.61
N ASN A 267 7.44 -9.67 10.13
CA ASN A 267 7.24 -9.05 11.44
C ASN A 267 7.45 -7.53 11.34
N ILE A 268 6.46 -6.83 10.80
CA ILE A 268 6.49 -5.36 10.74
C ILE A 268 5.80 -4.76 11.95
N ASP A 269 6.34 -3.66 12.45
CA ASP A 269 5.71 -2.80 13.44
C ASP A 269 5.44 -1.44 12.81
N VAL A 270 4.14 -1.10 12.67
CA VAL A 270 3.72 0.19 12.14
C VAL A 270 3.57 1.17 13.30
N GLN A 271 4.47 2.14 13.39
CA GLN A 271 4.43 3.16 14.42
C GLN A 271 3.20 4.06 14.24
N LEU A 272 2.23 3.92 15.13
CA LEU A 272 1.00 4.71 15.14
C LEU A 272 1.01 5.71 16.30
N GLY A 273 0.29 6.84 16.13
CA GLY A 273 0.13 7.85 17.18
C GLY A 273 1.34 8.77 17.38
N LYS A 274 2.38 8.66 16.54
CA LYS A 274 3.51 9.58 16.52
C LYS A 274 3.38 10.53 15.32
N TYR A 275 3.44 11.83 15.58
CA TYR A 275 3.43 12.84 14.53
C TYR A 275 4.85 13.10 14.05
N PHE A 276 5.04 13.08 12.73
CA PHE A 276 6.30 13.43 12.07
C PHE A 276 6.03 14.66 11.21
N LEU A 277 6.19 15.83 11.81
CA LEU A 277 6.05 17.11 11.12
C LEU A 277 7.43 17.55 10.61
N PRO A 278 7.51 18.19 9.45
CA PRO A 278 8.74 18.84 9.00
C PRO A 278 9.10 19.99 9.95
N ASP A 279 10.37 20.19 10.20
CA ASP A 279 10.87 21.35 10.93
C ASP A 279 10.79 22.58 10.00
N PHE A 280 10.16 23.64 10.49
CA PHE A 280 10.10 24.90 9.74
C PHE A 280 11.40 25.70 9.98
N PRO A 281 12.06 26.23 8.94
CA PRO A 281 13.27 27.02 9.12
C PRO A 281 12.94 28.35 9.83
N VAL A 282 13.46 28.51 11.04
CA VAL A 282 13.30 29.72 11.85
C VAL A 282 14.63 30.51 11.95
N PRO A 283 14.60 31.81 12.23
CA PRO A 283 15.81 32.59 12.44
C PRO A 283 16.67 32.03 13.58
N GLU A 284 17.99 32.22 13.46
CA GLU A 284 18.94 31.78 14.49
C GLU A 284 18.58 32.34 15.87
N GLY A 285 18.61 31.49 16.88
CA GLY A 285 18.31 31.83 18.26
C GLY A 285 16.82 31.85 18.61
N MET A 286 15.92 31.46 17.71
CA MET A 286 14.49 31.35 17.96
C MET A 286 13.99 29.91 17.84
N THR A 287 13.02 29.54 18.65
CA THR A 287 12.22 28.30 18.48
C THR A 287 11.08 28.55 17.51
N GLU A 288 10.50 27.47 16.95
CA GLU A 288 9.28 27.57 16.10
C GLU A 288 8.13 28.29 16.84
N ALA A 289 7.93 27.99 18.11
CA ALA A 289 6.88 28.60 18.93
C ALA A 289 7.06 30.12 19.09
N GLU A 290 8.31 30.58 19.32
CA GLU A 290 8.61 32.01 19.44
C GLU A 290 8.47 32.72 18.09
N PHE A 291 8.95 32.11 17.02
CA PHE A 291 8.81 32.67 15.68
C PHE A 291 7.34 32.73 15.25
N PHE A 292 6.56 31.66 15.52
CA PHE A 292 5.14 31.64 15.25
C PHE A 292 4.39 32.77 15.98
N LYS A 293 4.67 32.95 17.27
CA LYS A 293 4.10 34.04 18.05
C LYS A 293 4.45 35.40 17.45
N LYS A 294 5.71 35.64 17.11
CA LYS A 294 6.19 36.88 16.51
C LYS A 294 5.44 37.23 15.23
N VAL A 295 5.45 36.31 14.25
CA VAL A 295 4.83 36.60 12.93
C VAL A 295 3.30 36.70 13.01
N SER A 296 2.67 36.03 13.97
CA SER A 296 1.22 36.16 14.22
C SER A 296 0.86 37.55 14.77
N PHE A 297 1.64 38.09 15.70
CA PHE A 297 1.45 39.46 16.18
C PHE A 297 1.73 40.51 15.11
N GLU A 298 2.78 40.33 14.29
CA GLU A 298 3.05 41.20 13.13
C GLU A 298 1.85 41.20 12.16
N GLY A 299 1.28 40.04 11.87
CA GLY A 299 0.09 39.91 11.03
C GLY A 299 -1.16 40.53 11.64
N LEU A 300 -1.35 40.43 12.97
CA LEU A 300 -2.44 41.09 13.66
C LEU A 300 -2.34 42.62 13.55
N GLU A 301 -1.18 43.21 13.78
CA GLU A 301 -0.97 44.65 13.65
C GLU A 301 -1.25 45.17 12.23
N GLU A 302 -0.85 44.39 11.19
CA GLU A 302 -1.17 44.74 9.81
C GLU A 302 -2.69 44.70 9.55
N ARG A 303 -3.39 43.72 10.08
CA ARG A 303 -4.82 43.58 9.92
C ARG A 303 -5.61 44.63 10.70
N LEU A 304 -5.18 44.98 11.92
CA LEU A 304 -5.84 46.01 12.74
C LEU A 304 -5.85 47.37 12.04
N LYS A 305 -4.86 47.71 11.23
CA LYS A 305 -4.88 48.96 10.44
C LYS A 305 -6.11 49.06 9.53
N VAL A 306 -6.67 47.93 9.10
CA VAL A 306 -7.81 47.89 8.17
C VAL A 306 -9.15 47.69 8.92
N ILE A 307 -9.18 46.75 9.88
CA ILE A 307 -10.44 46.38 10.56
C ILE A 307 -10.76 47.23 11.75
N LEU A 308 -9.77 47.91 12.33
CA LEU A 308 -9.89 48.77 13.48
C LEU A 308 -9.05 50.04 13.25
N PRO A 309 -9.54 51.05 12.47
CA PRO A 309 -8.81 52.28 12.25
C PRO A 309 -8.51 53.02 13.59
N PRO A 310 -7.37 53.75 13.70
CA PRO A 310 -6.91 54.37 14.94
C PRO A 310 -7.89 55.42 15.53
N ASP A 311 -8.76 55.98 14.71
CA ASP A 311 -9.79 56.92 15.10
C ASP A 311 -11.10 56.27 15.61
N THR A 312 -11.11 54.94 15.69
CA THR A 312 -12.26 54.17 16.21
C THR A 312 -12.48 54.49 17.70
N PRO A 313 -13.72 54.83 18.16
CA PRO A 313 -14.01 54.96 19.58
C PRO A 313 -13.59 53.72 20.37
N ASP A 314 -12.97 53.91 21.54
CA ASP A 314 -12.46 52.85 22.41
C ASP A 314 -11.42 51.91 21.72
N TYR A 315 -10.59 52.47 20.85
CA TYR A 315 -9.60 51.73 20.05
C TYR A 315 -8.78 50.75 20.89
N GLU A 316 -8.17 51.22 22.00
CA GLU A 316 -7.32 50.36 22.84
C GLU A 316 -8.10 49.22 23.49
N ALA A 317 -9.32 49.44 23.95
CA ALA A 317 -10.14 48.38 24.52
C ALA A 317 -10.52 47.33 23.47
N LYS A 318 -10.87 47.77 22.26
CA LYS A 318 -11.18 46.87 21.13
C LYS A 318 -9.96 46.10 20.66
N ARG A 319 -8.82 46.76 20.54
CA ARG A 319 -7.54 46.15 20.20
C ARG A 319 -7.16 45.07 21.20
N GLN A 320 -7.35 45.33 22.50
CA GLN A 320 -7.03 44.35 23.54
C GLN A 320 -7.83 43.05 23.39
N VAL A 321 -9.07 43.10 22.95
CA VAL A 321 -9.90 41.91 22.68
C VAL A 321 -9.25 41.01 21.63
N TYR A 322 -8.67 41.58 20.56
CA TYR A 322 -7.94 40.81 19.54
C TYR A 322 -6.63 40.22 20.08
N ILE A 323 -5.89 40.99 20.88
CA ILE A 323 -4.67 40.55 21.52
C ILE A 323 -4.92 39.35 22.45
N ASP A 324 -5.95 39.47 23.31
CA ASP A 324 -6.31 38.37 24.23
C ASP A 324 -6.74 37.12 23.49
N ARG A 325 -7.51 37.29 22.44
CA ARG A 325 -7.94 36.17 21.59
C ARG A 325 -6.74 35.52 20.89
N LEU A 326 -5.84 36.28 20.29
CA LEU A 326 -4.64 35.77 19.65
C LEU A 326 -3.75 35.01 20.63
N ASN A 327 -3.49 35.57 21.82
CA ASN A 327 -2.71 34.88 22.86
C ASN A 327 -3.34 33.52 23.21
N PHE A 328 -4.65 33.49 23.43
CA PHE A 328 -5.39 32.27 23.75
C PHE A 328 -5.20 31.19 22.65
N GLU A 329 -5.34 31.56 21.37
CA GLU A 329 -5.17 30.62 20.25
C GLU A 329 -3.72 30.16 20.11
N LEU A 330 -2.73 31.05 20.23
CA LEU A 330 -1.31 30.72 20.17
C LEU A 330 -0.90 29.75 21.29
N ASP A 331 -1.41 29.97 22.52
CA ASP A 331 -1.12 29.07 23.65
C ASP A 331 -1.65 27.65 23.39
N ILE A 332 -2.87 27.52 22.85
CA ILE A 332 -3.44 26.22 22.50
C ILE A 332 -2.62 25.53 21.39
N ILE A 333 -2.27 26.25 20.30
CA ILE A 333 -1.52 25.70 19.18
C ILE A 333 -0.13 25.23 19.64
N ASN A 334 0.54 26.01 20.47
CA ASN A 334 1.84 25.68 21.04
C ASN A 334 1.76 24.47 21.99
N GLN A 335 0.75 24.40 22.87
CA GLN A 335 0.52 23.25 23.75
C GLN A 335 0.26 21.95 22.97
N MET A 336 -0.42 22.05 21.84
CA MET A 336 -0.67 20.92 20.96
C MET A 336 0.54 20.50 20.12
N GLY A 337 1.62 21.31 20.07
CA GLY A 337 2.84 21.02 19.33
C GLY A 337 2.74 21.23 17.81
N PHE A 338 1.86 22.14 17.34
CA PHE A 338 1.64 22.42 15.93
C PHE A 338 2.10 23.79 15.41
N PRO A 339 3.00 24.55 16.06
CA PRO A 339 3.42 25.86 15.54
C PRO A 339 4.08 25.73 14.14
N GLY A 340 4.93 24.72 13.92
CA GLY A 340 5.55 24.45 12.62
C GLY A 340 4.54 24.21 11.50
N TYR A 341 3.46 23.47 11.76
CA TYR A 341 2.40 23.26 10.79
C TYR A 341 1.73 24.59 10.35
N PHE A 342 1.43 25.48 11.29
CA PHE A 342 0.85 26.79 10.97
C PHE A 342 1.82 27.68 10.21
N LEU A 343 3.12 27.63 10.54
CA LEU A 343 4.16 28.36 9.82
C LEU A 343 4.29 27.88 8.37
N ILE A 344 4.27 26.56 8.12
CA ILE A 344 4.29 25.96 6.78
C ILE A 344 3.09 26.43 5.96
N VAL A 345 1.87 26.37 6.54
CA VAL A 345 0.64 26.79 5.86
C VAL A 345 0.67 28.29 5.55
N MET A 346 1.11 29.12 6.49
CA MET A 346 1.29 30.54 6.28
C MET A 346 2.27 30.83 5.12
N ASP A 347 3.40 30.14 5.09
CA ASP A 347 4.47 30.35 4.12
C ASP A 347 3.98 30.10 2.70
N PHE A 348 3.36 28.95 2.41
CA PHE A 348 2.90 28.68 1.04
C PHE A 348 1.73 29.58 0.62
N ILE A 349 0.84 29.99 1.56
CA ILE A 349 -0.23 30.98 1.28
C ILE A 349 0.39 32.33 0.94
N LYS A 350 1.38 32.78 1.74
CA LYS A 350 2.08 34.04 1.53
C LYS A 350 2.83 34.05 0.19
N TRP A 351 3.51 32.94 -0.12
CA TRP A 351 4.18 32.77 -1.42
C TRP A 351 3.19 32.85 -2.59
N ALA A 352 2.07 32.11 -2.51
CA ALA A 352 1.06 32.11 -3.57
C ALA A 352 0.52 33.52 -3.82
N LYS A 353 0.10 34.23 -2.76
CA LYS A 353 -0.40 35.62 -2.86
C LYS A 353 0.67 36.56 -3.42
N GLY A 354 1.92 36.43 -2.98
CA GLY A 354 3.04 37.26 -3.46
C GLY A 354 3.39 37.02 -4.94
N ASN A 355 3.04 35.85 -5.48
CA ASN A 355 3.26 35.50 -6.90
C ASN A 355 2.01 35.63 -7.77
N GLY A 356 0.96 36.31 -7.29
CA GLY A 356 -0.26 36.54 -8.07
C GLY A 356 -1.16 35.33 -8.24
N VAL A 357 -0.95 34.27 -7.45
CA VAL A 357 -1.80 33.07 -7.43
C VAL A 357 -2.97 33.32 -6.47
N PRO A 358 -4.23 33.25 -6.93
CA PRO A 358 -5.39 33.46 -6.07
C PRO A 358 -5.47 32.39 -4.98
N VAL A 359 -5.70 32.84 -3.74
CA VAL A 359 -5.96 31.93 -2.60
C VAL A 359 -7.35 32.22 -2.09
N GLY A 360 -8.23 31.22 -2.18
CA GLY A 360 -9.60 31.28 -1.66
C GLY A 360 -9.67 31.03 -0.14
N PRO A 361 -10.83 31.27 0.47
CA PRO A 361 -11.09 30.89 1.85
C PRO A 361 -11.07 29.37 1.95
N GLY A 362 -10.06 28.81 2.58
CA GLY A 362 -9.83 27.38 2.63
C GLY A 362 -11.01 26.56 3.16
N ARG A 363 -10.89 25.24 3.04
CA ARG A 363 -11.76 24.26 3.69
C ARG A 363 -11.27 24.10 5.13
N GLY A 364 -11.97 24.60 6.13
CA GLY A 364 -11.60 24.44 7.54
C GLY A 364 -12.79 24.46 8.48
N SER A 365 -12.63 23.82 9.64
CA SER A 365 -13.59 23.84 10.75
C SER A 365 -13.37 25.03 11.71
N GLY A 366 -12.28 25.78 11.55
CA GLY A 366 -11.86 26.90 12.41
C GLY A 366 -12.38 28.26 11.96
N ALA A 367 -13.63 28.36 11.55
CA ALA A 367 -14.23 29.62 11.06
C ALA A 367 -14.21 30.78 12.07
N GLY A 368 -13.98 30.51 13.36
CA GLY A 368 -13.86 31.51 14.41
C GLY A 368 -12.42 31.79 14.86
N SER A 369 -11.42 31.25 14.19
CA SER A 369 -10.01 31.56 14.47
C SER A 369 -9.64 32.92 13.91
N LEU A 370 -8.77 33.63 14.63
CA LEU A 370 -8.32 34.99 14.31
C LEU A 370 -7.36 35.04 13.10
#